data_d09ace559adc3bd5d8ffab8abbc8def6
#
_entry.id   d09ace559adc3bd5d8ffab8abbc8def6
#
_cell.length_a   1.000
_cell.length_b   1.000
_cell.length_c   1.000
_cell.angle_alpha   90.00
_cell.angle_beta   90.00
_cell.angle_gamma   90.00
#
_symmetry.space_group_name_H-M   'P 1'
#
loop_
_entity.id
_entity.type
_entity.pdbx_description
1 polymer ?
#
loop_
_entity_poly.entity_id
_entity_poly.type
_entity_poly.pdbx_seq_one_letter_code
_entity_poly.pdbx_strand_id
1 'polypeptide(L)'
;QEWNCGPVAGAILENFPKEVESAVSLSTSMVSAPLYNGSVRLDDRKIAADSLFFRTMGIDVLNGNPEKDLVQNDIIFLSERFARKVFGEENPIGKTLNYDHQFDLTVKGIYANLPENATINPEAVISMPTLWSRNWNNYSWSGGDSWVEFIRFRPGADKSVVNARIDAMIDKYR
;
A
#
# COMPACT_ATOMS: atom_id res chain seq x y z
N GLN A 1 -16.46 -9.87 13.10
CA GLN A 1 -15.07 -9.83 13.54
C GLN A 1 -14.23 -9.75 12.27
N GLU A 2 -13.68 -8.56 11.97
CA GLU A 2 -12.80 -8.36 10.83
C GLU A 2 -11.45 -9.00 11.14
N TRP A 3 -11.10 -10.03 10.41
CA TRP A 3 -9.83 -10.73 10.54
C TRP A 3 -8.88 -10.17 9.47
N ASN A 4 -8.02 -9.27 9.86
CA ASN A 4 -7.05 -8.64 8.95
C ASN A 4 -5.68 -9.27 9.16
N CYS A 5 -5.31 -10.19 8.27
CA CYS A 5 -3.96 -10.77 8.21
C CYS A 5 -3.34 -10.55 6.82
N GLY A 6 -2.03 -10.30 6.77
CA GLY A 6 -1.33 -9.90 5.57
C GLY A 6 -1.54 -10.73 4.29
N PRO A 7 -1.71 -12.08 4.36
CA PRO A 7 -1.89 -12.91 3.17
C PRO A 7 -3.28 -12.88 2.52
N VAL A 8 -4.28 -12.24 3.11
CA VAL A 8 -5.68 -12.35 2.68
C VAL A 8 -5.91 -11.85 1.26
N ALA A 9 -5.34 -10.73 0.87
CA ALA A 9 -5.52 -10.18 -0.48
C ALA A 9 -5.03 -11.16 -1.57
N GLY A 10 -3.86 -11.78 -1.37
CA GLY A 10 -3.33 -12.81 -2.27
C GLY A 10 -4.25 -14.03 -2.36
N ALA A 11 -4.71 -14.53 -1.22
CA ALA A 11 -5.62 -15.67 -1.19
C ALA A 11 -6.98 -15.38 -1.85
N ILE A 12 -7.50 -14.16 -1.72
CA ILE A 12 -8.72 -13.73 -2.41
C ILE A 12 -8.52 -13.78 -3.92
N LEU A 13 -7.42 -13.28 -4.44
CA LEU A 13 -7.10 -13.32 -5.87
C LEU A 13 -7.01 -14.75 -6.41
N GLU A 14 -6.40 -15.67 -5.65
CA GLU A 14 -6.26 -17.07 -6.02
C GLU A 14 -7.60 -17.83 -6.00
N ASN A 15 -8.44 -17.57 -5.00
CA ASN A 15 -9.67 -18.34 -4.80
C ASN A 15 -10.89 -17.78 -5.54
N PHE A 16 -10.86 -16.49 -5.94
CA PHE A 16 -11.99 -15.81 -6.62
C PHE A 16 -11.58 -15.10 -7.92
N PRO A 17 -10.83 -15.74 -8.83
CA PRO A 17 -10.31 -15.08 -10.04
C PRO A 17 -11.38 -14.63 -11.04
N LYS A 18 -12.60 -15.18 -10.92
CA LYS A 18 -13.74 -14.81 -11.79
C LYS A 18 -14.46 -13.58 -11.28
N GLU A 19 -14.52 -13.39 -9.97
CA GLU A 19 -15.23 -12.32 -9.28
C GLU A 19 -14.32 -11.11 -9.04
N VAL A 20 -13.05 -11.36 -8.70
CA VAL A 20 -12.10 -10.33 -8.26
C VAL A 20 -11.15 -9.95 -9.38
N GLU A 21 -11.04 -8.64 -9.64
CA GLU A 21 -10.08 -8.06 -10.60
C GLU A 21 -8.72 -7.83 -9.96
N SER A 22 -8.71 -7.25 -8.77
CA SER A 22 -7.52 -7.02 -7.97
C SER A 22 -7.86 -6.92 -6.49
N ALA A 23 -6.88 -7.17 -5.65
CA ALA A 23 -6.98 -7.00 -4.21
C ALA A 23 -5.65 -6.48 -3.67
N VAL A 24 -5.68 -5.73 -2.58
CA VAL A 24 -4.51 -5.14 -1.95
C VAL A 24 -4.62 -5.22 -0.44
N SER A 25 -3.51 -5.57 0.20
CA SER A 25 -3.29 -5.36 1.63
C SER A 25 -2.50 -4.08 1.85
N LEU A 26 -2.92 -3.27 2.81
CA LEU A 26 -2.19 -2.08 3.22
C LEU A 26 -2.13 -1.96 4.74
N SER A 27 -1.14 -1.22 5.23
CA SER A 27 -1.01 -0.88 6.64
C SER A 27 -0.76 0.62 6.81
N THR A 28 -1.49 1.22 7.74
CA THR A 28 -1.32 2.62 8.14
C THR A 28 -0.49 2.75 9.41
N SER A 29 -0.58 1.77 10.31
CA SER A 29 0.04 1.79 11.64
C SER A 29 1.54 1.47 11.62
N MET A 30 1.97 0.62 10.70
CA MET A 30 3.35 0.12 10.65
C MET A 30 4.35 1.14 10.10
N VAL A 31 3.88 2.22 9.49
CA VAL A 31 4.70 3.29 8.90
C VAL A 31 4.36 4.65 9.48
N SER A 32 4.09 4.71 10.79
CA SER A 32 3.66 5.92 11.48
C SER A 32 4.80 6.90 11.80
N ALA A 33 6.05 6.45 11.81
CA ALA A 33 7.19 7.30 12.10
C ALA A 33 7.44 8.35 11.00
N PRO A 34 8.10 9.49 11.33
CA PRO A 34 8.29 10.58 10.37
C PRO A 34 9.24 10.23 9.23
N LEU A 35 9.08 10.94 8.12
CA LEU A 35 10.09 11.05 7.07
C LEU A 35 10.96 12.28 7.29
N TYR A 36 12.17 12.26 6.74
CA TYR A 36 13.09 13.40 6.74
C TYR A 36 13.63 13.67 5.35
N ASN A 37 13.63 14.94 4.98
CA ASN A 37 14.41 15.46 3.86
C ASN A 37 15.53 16.33 4.43
N GLY A 38 16.74 15.78 4.54
CA GLY A 38 17.81 16.39 5.32
C GLY A 38 17.40 16.57 6.79
N SER A 39 17.38 17.81 7.28
CA SER A 39 16.94 18.13 8.65
C SER A 39 15.43 18.41 8.76
N VAL A 40 14.70 18.46 7.66
CA VAL A 40 13.26 18.76 7.64
C VAL A 40 12.46 17.52 7.97
N ARG A 41 11.71 17.57 9.07
CA ARG A 41 10.78 16.53 9.50
C ARG A 41 9.45 16.64 8.76
N LEU A 42 8.92 15.51 8.34
CA LEU A 42 7.68 15.37 7.58
C LEU A 42 6.79 14.32 8.25
N ASP A 43 5.69 14.79 8.85
CA ASP A 43 4.74 13.95 9.59
C ASP A 43 3.49 13.62 8.77
N ASP A 44 3.52 13.82 7.46
CA ASP A 44 2.40 13.60 6.55
C ASP A 44 1.96 12.13 6.54
N ARG A 45 0.69 11.91 6.19
CA ARG A 45 0.08 10.59 6.17
C ARG A 45 0.75 9.68 5.15
N LYS A 46 1.12 8.50 5.58
CA LYS A 46 1.71 7.47 4.73
C LYS A 46 1.15 6.10 5.06
N ILE A 47 1.22 5.22 4.10
CA ILE A 47 0.83 3.82 4.22
C ILE A 47 1.95 2.94 3.67
N ALA A 48 1.97 1.69 4.09
CA ALA A 48 2.65 0.65 3.35
C ALA A 48 1.62 -0.14 2.55
N ALA A 49 1.92 -0.43 1.30
CA ALA A 49 1.03 -1.19 0.43
C ALA A 49 1.81 -2.06 -0.56
N ASP A 50 1.13 -3.09 -1.08
CA ASP A 50 1.66 -3.90 -2.16
C ASP A 50 1.55 -3.20 -3.53
N SER A 51 2.11 -3.84 -4.55
CA SER A 51 2.20 -3.30 -5.92
C SER A 51 0.86 -3.08 -6.62
N LEU A 52 -0.23 -3.70 -6.15
CA LEU A 52 -1.56 -3.57 -6.73
C LEU A 52 -2.39 -2.41 -6.13
N PHE A 53 -1.83 -1.66 -5.18
CA PHE A 53 -2.55 -0.59 -4.49
C PHE A 53 -3.20 0.41 -5.46
N PHE A 54 -2.42 1.00 -6.34
CA PHE A 54 -2.92 2.04 -7.26
C PHE A 54 -3.99 1.50 -8.22
N ARG A 55 -3.78 0.30 -8.73
CA ARG A 55 -4.73 -0.39 -9.61
C ARG A 55 -6.03 -0.72 -8.87
N THR A 56 -5.93 -1.29 -7.68
CA THR A 56 -7.11 -1.69 -6.88
C THR A 56 -7.94 -0.48 -6.48
N MET A 57 -7.28 0.61 -6.06
CA MET A 57 -7.94 1.84 -5.63
C MET A 57 -8.36 2.74 -6.82
N GLY A 58 -7.90 2.47 -8.03
CA GLY A 58 -8.19 3.30 -9.21
C GLY A 58 -7.51 4.66 -9.16
N ILE A 59 -6.29 4.73 -8.62
CA ILE A 59 -5.50 5.95 -8.48
C ILE A 59 -4.56 6.07 -9.68
N ASP A 60 -4.60 7.22 -10.35
CA ASP A 60 -3.73 7.50 -11.48
C ASP A 60 -2.28 7.70 -11.04
N VAL A 61 -1.38 6.95 -11.62
CA VAL A 61 0.07 7.13 -11.45
C VAL A 61 0.58 8.03 -12.56
N LEU A 62 1.14 9.17 -12.18
CA LEU A 62 1.63 10.20 -13.10
C LEU A 62 3.05 9.90 -13.59
N ASN A 63 3.85 9.25 -12.75
CA ASN A 63 5.21 8.84 -13.07
C ASN A 63 5.56 7.57 -12.28
N GLY A 64 6.35 6.68 -12.88
CA GLY A 64 6.75 5.41 -12.26
C GLY A 64 5.87 4.22 -12.67
N ASN A 65 6.27 3.03 -12.24
CA ASN A 65 5.54 1.79 -12.46
C ASN A 65 5.37 1.03 -11.14
N PRO A 66 4.23 1.19 -10.45
CA PRO A 66 4.04 0.60 -9.12
C PRO A 66 4.13 -0.93 -9.12
N GLU A 67 3.64 -1.62 -10.15
CA GLU A 67 3.68 -3.09 -10.23
C GLU A 67 5.12 -3.63 -10.35
N LYS A 68 6.04 -2.82 -10.88
CA LYS A 68 7.47 -3.15 -10.99
C LYS A 68 8.27 -2.65 -9.80
N ASP A 69 7.97 -1.46 -9.31
CA ASP A 69 8.80 -0.77 -8.34
C ASP A 69 8.42 -1.13 -6.89
N LEU A 70 7.11 -1.25 -6.57
CA LEU A 70 6.65 -1.56 -5.20
C LEU A 70 6.85 -3.04 -4.79
N VAL A 71 7.39 -3.87 -5.65
CA VAL A 71 7.87 -5.22 -5.29
C VAL A 71 9.31 -5.23 -4.77
N GLN A 72 9.97 -4.07 -4.77
CA GLN A 72 11.33 -3.88 -4.29
C GLN A 72 11.34 -3.27 -2.89
N ASN A 73 12.44 -3.48 -2.15
CA ASN A 73 12.64 -2.84 -0.86
C ASN A 73 12.99 -1.36 -1.02
N ASP A 74 12.68 -0.57 0.02
CA ASP A 74 13.10 0.81 0.19
C ASP A 74 12.63 1.75 -0.93
N ILE A 75 11.41 1.49 -1.43
CA ILE A 75 10.74 2.29 -2.44
C ILE A 75 9.60 3.10 -1.82
N ILE A 76 9.45 4.33 -2.27
CA ILE A 76 8.35 5.23 -1.91
C ILE A 76 7.76 5.90 -3.15
N PHE A 77 6.44 5.96 -3.20
CA PHE A 77 5.66 6.77 -4.15
C PHE A 77 5.05 7.95 -3.40
N LEU A 78 5.03 9.13 -4.01
CA LEU A 78 4.53 10.37 -3.40
C LEU A 78 3.31 10.88 -4.15
N SER A 79 2.37 11.50 -3.43
CA SER A 79 1.35 12.31 -4.07
C SER A 79 2.01 13.52 -4.76
N GLU A 80 1.39 14.04 -5.81
CA GLU A 80 1.91 15.20 -6.54
C GLU A 80 2.11 16.41 -5.60
N ARG A 81 1.14 16.71 -4.73
CA ARG A 81 1.25 17.82 -3.78
C ARG A 81 2.34 17.59 -2.73
N PHE A 82 2.53 16.36 -2.26
CA PHE A 82 3.58 16.05 -1.30
C PHE A 82 4.96 16.13 -1.93
N ALA A 83 5.12 15.62 -3.16
CA ALA A 83 6.35 15.77 -3.91
C ALA A 83 6.74 17.24 -4.10
N ARG A 84 5.77 18.11 -4.45
CA ARG A 84 5.99 19.56 -4.58
C ARG A 84 6.29 20.22 -3.23
N LYS A 85 5.62 19.83 -2.16
CA LYS A 85 5.91 20.30 -0.80
C LYS A 85 7.35 20.02 -0.38
N VAL A 86 7.87 18.82 -0.70
CA VAL A 86 9.19 18.35 -0.25
C VAL A 86 10.32 18.82 -1.15
N PHE A 87 10.13 18.78 -2.48
CA PHE A 87 11.18 19.00 -3.48
C PHE A 87 10.97 20.24 -4.34
N GLY A 88 9.86 20.97 -4.14
CA GLY A 88 9.53 22.13 -4.97
C GLY A 88 9.34 21.76 -6.44
N GLU A 89 10.01 22.46 -7.33
CA GLU A 89 9.97 22.21 -8.78
C GLU A 89 11.04 21.21 -9.26
N GLU A 90 11.85 20.67 -8.34
CA GLU A 90 12.85 19.68 -8.70
C GLU A 90 12.21 18.31 -8.99
N ASN A 91 12.80 17.57 -9.94
CA ASN A 91 12.36 16.20 -10.20
C ASN A 91 12.61 15.33 -8.96
N PRO A 92 11.56 14.78 -8.33
CA PRO A 92 11.71 13.95 -7.13
C PRO A 92 12.21 12.53 -7.42
N ILE A 93 12.07 12.04 -8.66
CA ILE A 93 12.41 10.65 -9.00
C ILE A 93 13.90 10.38 -8.80
N GLY A 94 14.20 9.32 -8.07
CA GLY A 94 15.58 8.93 -7.72
C GLY A 94 16.14 9.64 -6.47
N LYS A 95 15.46 10.66 -5.95
CA LYS A 95 15.81 11.27 -4.65
C LYS A 95 15.40 10.36 -3.51
N THR A 96 15.97 10.61 -2.33
CA THR A 96 15.70 9.81 -1.13
C THR A 96 15.02 10.64 -0.06
N LEU A 97 14.19 9.96 0.73
CA LEU A 97 13.67 10.43 2.00
C LEU A 97 14.09 9.44 3.09
N ASN A 98 14.56 9.94 4.20
CA ASN A 98 14.97 9.07 5.30
C ASN A 98 13.77 8.77 6.20
N TYR A 99 13.58 7.51 6.55
CA TYR A 99 12.55 7.05 7.47
C TYR A 99 13.13 6.99 8.89
N ASP A 100 12.66 7.88 9.74
CA ASP A 100 12.94 7.92 11.20
C ASP A 100 14.43 7.79 11.57
N HIS A 101 15.31 8.38 10.77
CA HIS A 101 16.77 8.27 10.89
C HIS A 101 17.33 6.84 10.83
N GLN A 102 16.55 5.88 10.31
CA GLN A 102 16.92 4.46 10.26
C GLN A 102 17.40 4.02 8.88
N PHE A 103 16.70 4.42 7.82
CA PHE A 103 17.04 4.03 6.44
C PHE A 103 16.45 5.00 5.42
N ASP A 104 16.99 4.94 4.22
CA ASP A 104 16.54 5.77 3.11
C ASP A 104 15.53 5.03 2.23
N LEU A 105 14.51 5.77 1.81
CA LEU A 105 13.52 5.35 0.83
C LEU A 105 13.76 6.10 -0.48
N THR A 106 13.85 5.39 -1.59
CA THR A 106 14.04 5.98 -2.92
C THR A 106 12.70 6.29 -3.56
N VAL A 107 12.51 7.52 -4.00
CA VAL A 107 11.32 7.95 -4.74
C VAL A 107 11.35 7.35 -6.14
N LYS A 108 10.37 6.52 -6.46
CA LYS A 108 10.23 5.85 -7.77
C LYS A 108 8.99 6.27 -8.54
N GLY A 109 8.06 6.95 -7.89
CA GLY A 109 6.85 7.35 -8.59
C GLY A 109 6.10 8.49 -7.93
N ILE A 110 5.24 9.11 -8.75
CA ILE A 110 4.32 10.18 -8.37
C ILE A 110 2.92 9.78 -8.79
N TYR A 111 1.96 9.98 -7.91
CA TYR A 111 0.55 9.72 -8.21
C TYR A 111 -0.32 10.97 -8.02
N ALA A 112 -1.47 10.97 -8.68
CA ALA A 112 -2.44 12.05 -8.63
C ALA A 112 -2.96 12.27 -7.21
N ASN A 113 -3.17 13.53 -6.84
CA ASN A 113 -3.74 13.88 -5.56
C ASN A 113 -5.14 13.26 -5.40
N LEU A 114 -5.37 12.66 -4.26
CA LEU A 114 -6.70 12.15 -3.90
C LEU A 114 -7.58 13.26 -3.36
N PRO A 115 -8.90 13.15 -3.52
CA PRO A 115 -9.85 14.06 -2.88
C PRO A 115 -9.67 14.08 -1.36
N GLU A 116 -9.84 15.23 -0.72
CA GLU A 116 -9.68 15.38 0.74
C GLU A 116 -10.63 14.49 1.55
N ASN A 117 -11.80 14.19 1.01
CA ASN A 117 -12.79 13.33 1.62
C ASN A 117 -12.62 11.83 1.32
N ALA A 118 -11.53 11.43 0.66
CA ALA A 118 -11.25 10.03 0.45
C ALA A 118 -10.93 9.33 1.80
N THR A 119 -11.52 8.16 2.01
CA THR A 119 -11.34 7.35 3.23
C THR A 119 -9.86 6.99 3.45
N ILE A 120 -9.17 6.63 2.37
CA ILE A 120 -7.73 6.42 2.35
C ILE A 120 -7.12 7.52 1.48
N ASN A 121 -6.34 8.40 2.11
CA ASN A 121 -5.74 9.55 1.44
C ASN A 121 -4.30 9.74 1.94
N PRO A 122 -3.37 8.85 1.58
CA PRO A 122 -1.96 8.99 1.92
C PRO A 122 -1.28 10.05 1.05
N GLU A 123 -0.27 10.69 1.61
CA GLU A 123 0.67 11.53 0.86
C GLU A 123 1.85 10.71 0.33
N ALA A 124 2.10 9.56 0.93
CA ALA A 124 3.16 8.66 0.51
C ALA A 124 2.75 7.19 0.66
N VAL A 125 3.23 6.35 -0.26
CA VAL A 125 3.06 4.91 -0.27
C VAL A 125 4.44 4.25 -0.24
N ILE A 126 4.72 3.52 0.84
CA ILE A 126 5.97 2.77 1.02
C ILE A 126 5.74 1.34 0.55
N SER A 127 6.69 0.77 -0.15
CA SER A 127 6.59 -0.61 -0.62
C SER A 127 6.50 -1.61 0.54
N MET A 128 5.59 -2.55 0.44
CA MET A 128 5.37 -3.60 1.45
C MET A 128 6.63 -4.44 1.73
N PRO A 129 7.43 -4.84 0.73
CA PRO A 129 8.69 -5.55 0.97
C PRO A 129 9.67 -4.84 1.90
N THR A 130 9.60 -3.50 1.99
CA THR A 130 10.40 -2.72 2.94
C THR A 130 10.13 -3.13 4.39
N LEU A 131 8.87 -3.42 4.73
CA LEU A 131 8.50 -3.87 6.07
C LEU A 131 8.93 -5.32 6.31
N TRP A 132 8.76 -6.17 5.31
CA TRP A 132 9.13 -7.59 5.40
C TRP A 132 10.62 -7.79 5.60
N SER A 133 11.44 -7.06 4.86
CA SER A 133 12.89 -7.14 4.97
C SER A 133 13.44 -6.74 6.35
N ARG A 134 12.63 -6.00 7.13
CA ARG A 134 12.98 -5.54 8.48
C ARG A 134 12.27 -6.30 9.59
N ASN A 135 11.53 -7.35 9.25
CA ASN A 135 10.70 -8.12 10.18
C ASN A 135 9.71 -7.24 11.00
N TRP A 136 9.26 -6.14 10.41
CA TRP A 136 8.34 -5.21 11.09
C TRP A 136 6.91 -5.69 11.08
N ASN A 137 6.62 -6.72 10.32
CA ASN A 137 5.29 -7.29 10.28
C ASN A 137 5.34 -8.79 10.49
N ASN A 138 4.28 -9.29 11.07
CA ASN A 138 3.99 -10.69 11.09
C ASN A 138 3.08 -11.02 9.88
N TYR A 139 3.68 -11.27 8.72
CA TYR A 139 2.96 -11.70 7.52
C TYR A 139 2.52 -13.16 7.70
N SER A 140 1.58 -13.36 8.58
CA SER A 140 1.06 -14.67 8.93
C SER A 140 -0.46 -14.65 9.00
N TRP A 141 -1.08 -15.83 8.88
CA TRP A 141 -2.53 -16.02 9.04
C TRP A 141 -3.01 -15.86 10.48
N SER A 142 -2.13 -15.79 11.44
CA SER A 142 -2.43 -15.84 12.88
C SER A 142 -2.20 -14.54 13.63
N GLY A 143 -2.05 -13.41 12.99
CA GLY A 143 -1.79 -12.21 13.78
C GLY A 143 -1.89 -10.87 13.07
N GLY A 144 -2.42 -9.92 13.83
CA GLY A 144 -2.20 -8.51 13.66
C GLY A 144 -3.38 -7.69 13.10
N ASP A 145 -3.90 -6.78 13.92
CA ASP A 145 -4.95 -5.80 13.56
C ASP A 145 -4.40 -4.61 12.73
N SER A 146 -3.26 -4.81 12.05
CA SER A 146 -2.53 -3.72 11.38
C SER A 146 -2.79 -3.65 9.88
N TRP A 147 -3.67 -4.49 9.35
CA TRP A 147 -3.92 -4.64 7.94
C TRP A 147 -5.33 -4.25 7.56
N VAL A 148 -5.45 -3.62 6.40
CA VAL A 148 -6.73 -3.32 5.76
C VAL A 148 -6.65 -3.84 4.32
N GLU A 149 -7.65 -4.62 3.91
CA GLU A 149 -7.75 -5.16 2.57
C GLU A 149 -8.81 -4.42 1.76
N PHE A 150 -8.47 -4.12 0.52
CA PHE A 150 -9.43 -3.64 -0.47
C PHE A 150 -9.51 -4.62 -1.64
N ILE A 151 -10.73 -4.84 -2.09
CA ILE A 151 -11.04 -5.75 -3.19
C ILE A 151 -11.73 -4.96 -4.29
N ARG A 152 -11.19 -5.06 -5.50
CA ARG A 152 -11.83 -4.58 -6.71
C ARG A 152 -12.51 -5.73 -7.40
N PHE A 153 -13.82 -5.68 -7.48
CA PHE A 153 -14.62 -6.69 -8.18
C PHE A 153 -14.63 -6.40 -9.69
N ARG A 154 -14.69 -7.47 -10.49
CA ARG A 154 -14.92 -7.34 -11.92
C ARG A 154 -16.31 -6.76 -12.18
N PRO A 155 -16.50 -5.99 -13.28
CA PRO A 155 -17.82 -5.52 -13.66
C PRO A 155 -18.82 -6.67 -13.79
N GLY A 156 -19.98 -6.53 -13.12
CA GLY A 156 -21.03 -7.56 -13.11
C GLY A 156 -20.77 -8.78 -12.23
N ALA A 157 -19.68 -8.82 -11.48
CA ALA A 157 -19.40 -9.94 -10.56
C ALA A 157 -20.42 -10.02 -9.42
N ASP A 158 -20.81 -11.26 -9.09
CA ASP A 158 -21.67 -11.52 -7.94
C ASP A 158 -20.84 -11.52 -6.64
N LYS A 159 -20.93 -10.45 -5.90
CA LYS A 159 -20.22 -10.28 -4.61
C LYS A 159 -20.66 -11.29 -3.56
N SER A 160 -21.88 -11.83 -3.66
CA SER A 160 -22.41 -12.81 -2.70
C SER A 160 -21.60 -14.12 -2.71
N VAL A 161 -21.01 -14.47 -3.84
CA VAL A 161 -20.14 -15.65 -3.98
C VAL A 161 -18.90 -15.51 -3.09
N VAL A 162 -18.27 -14.33 -3.09
CA VAL A 162 -17.10 -14.07 -2.24
C VAL A 162 -17.53 -14.04 -0.77
N ASN A 163 -18.58 -13.31 -0.44
CA ASN A 163 -19.07 -13.20 0.95
C ASN A 163 -19.44 -14.56 1.55
N ALA A 164 -20.05 -15.46 0.78
CA ALA A 164 -20.46 -16.78 1.26
C ALA A 164 -19.28 -17.76 1.48
N ARG A 165 -18.13 -17.49 0.87
CA ARG A 165 -17.00 -18.44 0.85
C ARG A 165 -15.72 -17.90 1.48
N ILE A 166 -15.68 -16.62 1.85
CA ILE A 166 -14.46 -15.98 2.36
C ILE A 166 -14.03 -16.59 3.70
N ASP A 167 -14.96 -16.88 4.60
CA ASP A 167 -14.66 -17.49 5.90
C ASP A 167 -14.06 -18.89 5.73
N ALA A 168 -14.69 -19.73 4.87
CA ALA A 168 -14.17 -21.06 4.56
C ALA A 168 -12.80 -21.02 3.87
N MET A 169 -12.55 -19.98 3.07
CA MET A 169 -11.24 -19.75 2.49
C MET A 169 -10.21 -19.43 3.58
N ILE A 170 -10.52 -18.51 4.49
CA ILE A 170 -9.62 -18.14 5.59
C ILE A 170 -9.31 -19.35 6.48
N ASP A 171 -10.31 -20.16 6.80
CA ASP A 171 -10.15 -21.36 7.63
C ASP A 171 -9.22 -22.41 6.99
N LYS A 172 -9.15 -22.46 5.66
CA LYS A 172 -8.23 -23.37 4.95
C LYS A 172 -6.75 -22.99 5.12
N TYR A 173 -6.45 -21.73 5.40
CA TYR A 173 -5.08 -21.21 5.52
C TYR A 173 -4.63 -21.01 6.98
N ARG A 174 -5.49 -21.25 7.94
CA ARG A 174 -5.21 -21.26 9.38
C ARG A 174 -4.79 -22.64 9.86
#